data_cd0846cd25cce0a9add00a8a020c3273
#
_entry.id   cd0846cd25cce0a9add00a8a020c3273
#
_cell.length_a   1.000
_cell.length_b   1.000
_cell.length_c   1.000
_cell.angle_alpha   90.00
_cell.angle_beta   90.00
_cell.angle_gamma   90.00
#
_symmetry.space_group_name_H-M   'P 1'
#
loop_
_entity.id
_entity.type
_entity.pdbx_description
1 polymer ?
#
loop_
_entity_poly.entity_id
_entity_poly.type
_entity_poly.pdbx_seq_one_letter_code
_entity_poly.pdbx_strand_id
1 'polypeptide(L)'
;AATNSNTSEAAIRRFKVGDIECIAINDGVWEREHAEDFIANASVADTKKALEAGGMDPARISMAMTVMIIKTGGKTYLIDSGTGGEVVKTAGSLLQSLKLAGITPEQIDGILLTHFHADHIYGMMVGKTDERVFPNAQMIMSEQEFKYWTQADIFKEQPERRHAYIKRIHSFFPKWKNMCTLVSGEKDVIPGVRIIPAFGHSPGHSAYHIASGRDQFFYLGDTANIQALFVPNPQWHVFYDQD
;
A
#
# COMPACT_ATOMS: atom_id res chain seq x y z
N ALA A 1 -21.88 4.24 -27.50
CA ALA A 1 -20.87 4.42 -26.47
C ALA A 1 -21.59 4.83 -25.20
N ALA A 2 -21.80 3.90 -24.28
CA ALA A 2 -22.38 4.18 -22.97
C ALA A 2 -21.23 4.71 -22.08
N THR A 3 -21.28 5.97 -21.72
CA THR A 3 -20.40 6.57 -20.72
C THR A 3 -20.80 6.04 -19.36
N ASN A 4 -19.96 5.22 -18.76
CA ASN A 4 -20.09 4.75 -17.38
C ASN A 4 -19.93 5.94 -16.42
N SER A 5 -21.02 6.61 -16.08
CA SER A 5 -21.04 7.70 -15.09
C SER A 5 -21.03 7.21 -13.62
N ASN A 6 -21.02 5.91 -13.36
CA ASN A 6 -21.06 5.33 -12.01
C ASN A 6 -19.67 5.01 -11.40
N THR A 7 -18.57 5.32 -12.07
CA THR A 7 -17.21 4.98 -11.60
C THR A 7 -16.60 6.02 -10.66
N SER A 8 -17.14 7.22 -10.55
CA SER A 8 -16.48 8.30 -9.80
C SER A 8 -16.69 8.25 -8.28
N GLU A 9 -17.85 7.83 -7.81
CA GLU A 9 -18.13 7.74 -6.35
C GLU A 9 -17.59 6.44 -5.72
N ALA A 10 -17.46 5.37 -6.49
CA ALA A 10 -16.90 4.09 -6.02
C ALA A 10 -15.38 4.12 -5.84
N ALA A 11 -14.67 5.10 -6.45
CA ALA A 11 -13.22 5.17 -6.41
C ALA A 11 -12.68 5.78 -5.11
N ILE A 12 -13.47 6.56 -4.38
CA ILE A 12 -13.05 7.22 -3.13
C ILE A 12 -14.12 7.07 -2.04
N ARG A 13 -13.67 6.86 -0.80
CA ARG A 13 -14.54 6.84 0.38
C ARG A 13 -14.02 7.77 1.46
N ARG A 14 -14.81 8.77 1.84
CA ARG A 14 -14.48 9.71 2.91
C ARG A 14 -15.00 9.20 4.25
N PHE A 15 -14.19 9.33 5.29
CA PHE A 15 -14.57 9.04 6.67
C PHE A 15 -13.69 9.84 7.64
N LYS A 16 -13.97 9.73 8.94
CA LYS A 16 -13.17 10.37 9.99
C LYS A 16 -12.74 9.36 11.03
N VAL A 17 -11.59 9.63 11.63
CA VAL A 17 -11.11 9.00 12.85
C VAL A 17 -11.00 10.14 13.87
N GLY A 18 -12.03 10.35 14.67
CA GLY A 18 -12.17 11.54 15.49
C GLY A 18 -12.11 12.83 14.64
N ASP A 19 -11.11 13.67 14.88
CA ASP A 19 -10.92 14.92 14.13
C ASP A 19 -10.08 14.74 12.85
N ILE A 20 -9.49 13.57 12.64
CA ILE A 20 -8.66 13.28 11.47
C ILE A 20 -9.54 12.92 10.28
N GLU A 21 -9.40 13.67 9.19
CA GLU A 21 -10.09 13.36 7.93
C GLU A 21 -9.30 12.30 7.15
N CYS A 22 -10.01 11.27 6.71
CA CYS A 22 -9.47 10.16 5.93
C CYS A 22 -10.23 9.99 4.61
N ILE A 23 -9.50 9.68 3.54
CA ILE A 23 -10.10 9.32 2.25
C ILE A 23 -9.42 8.04 1.79
N ALA A 24 -10.16 6.93 1.77
CA ALA A 24 -9.70 5.71 1.12
C ALA A 24 -9.88 5.84 -0.40
N ILE A 25 -8.85 5.49 -1.13
CA ILE A 25 -8.80 5.49 -2.59
C ILE A 25 -8.59 4.05 -3.05
N ASN A 26 -9.44 3.56 -3.94
CA ASN A 26 -9.20 2.33 -4.66
C ASN A 26 -8.37 2.65 -5.91
N ASP A 27 -7.07 2.34 -5.89
CA ASP A 27 -6.17 2.50 -7.05
C ASP A 27 -6.49 1.50 -8.16
N GLY A 28 -7.12 0.38 -7.80
CA GLY A 28 -7.53 -0.68 -8.71
C GLY A 28 -7.68 -2.03 -7.99
N VAL A 29 -7.85 -3.08 -8.78
CA VAL A 29 -8.03 -4.44 -8.28
C VAL A 29 -7.11 -5.37 -9.05
N TRP A 30 -6.34 -6.19 -8.32
CA TRP A 30 -5.66 -7.33 -8.88
C TRP A 30 -6.52 -8.57 -8.70
N GLU A 31 -6.74 -9.31 -9.79
CA GLU A 31 -7.55 -10.51 -9.79
C GLU A 31 -6.89 -11.66 -10.52
N ARG A 32 -7.08 -12.87 -9.99
CA ARG A 32 -6.71 -14.12 -10.66
C ARG A 32 -7.70 -15.22 -10.32
N GLU A 33 -7.66 -16.33 -11.06
CA GLU A 33 -8.32 -17.56 -10.64
C GLU A 33 -7.75 -18.04 -9.31
N HIS A 34 -8.61 -18.59 -8.45
CA HIS A 34 -8.21 -19.18 -7.18
C HIS A 34 -7.43 -20.48 -7.43
N ALA A 35 -6.12 -20.40 -7.40
CA ALA A 35 -5.20 -21.51 -7.57
C ALA A 35 -4.72 -22.08 -6.22
N GLU A 36 -4.23 -23.31 -6.27
CA GLU A 36 -3.81 -24.07 -5.08
C GLU A 36 -2.65 -23.46 -4.30
N ASP A 37 -1.85 -22.64 -4.96
CA ASP A 37 -0.63 -22.07 -4.40
C ASP A 37 -0.81 -20.68 -3.74
N PHE A 38 -2.03 -20.15 -3.65
CA PHE A 38 -2.19 -18.78 -3.15
C PHE A 38 -1.94 -18.66 -1.64
N ILE A 39 -2.52 -19.55 -0.84
CA ILE A 39 -2.24 -19.64 0.60
C ILE A 39 -1.36 -20.86 0.85
N ALA A 40 -0.14 -20.63 1.32
CA ALA A 40 0.88 -21.68 1.42
C ALA A 40 0.54 -22.76 2.45
N ASN A 41 -0.20 -22.41 3.51
CA ASN A 41 -0.48 -23.27 4.66
C ASN A 41 -1.98 -23.53 4.90
N ALA A 42 -2.81 -23.39 3.86
CA ALA A 42 -4.24 -23.74 3.93
C ALA A 42 -4.70 -24.44 2.65
N SER A 43 -5.71 -25.32 2.77
CA SER A 43 -6.29 -25.98 1.62
C SER A 43 -7.12 -25.01 0.75
N VAL A 44 -7.20 -25.26 -0.55
CA VAL A 44 -8.08 -24.50 -1.46
C VAL A 44 -9.54 -24.54 -0.98
N ALA A 45 -9.98 -25.69 -0.44
CA ALA A 45 -11.34 -25.83 0.06
C ALA A 45 -11.62 -24.90 1.26
N ASP A 46 -10.67 -24.77 2.18
CA ASP A 46 -10.83 -23.90 3.36
C ASP A 46 -10.74 -22.43 2.97
N THR A 47 -9.84 -22.08 2.07
CA THR A 47 -9.71 -20.69 1.58
C THR A 47 -10.95 -20.27 0.77
N LYS A 48 -11.55 -21.16 -0.03
CA LYS A 48 -12.83 -20.90 -0.70
C LYS A 48 -13.97 -20.64 0.28
N LYS A 49 -14.09 -21.47 1.34
CA LYS A 49 -15.08 -21.23 2.39
C LYS A 49 -14.91 -19.90 3.11
N ALA A 50 -13.66 -19.49 3.36
CA ALA A 50 -13.39 -18.21 3.99
C ALA A 50 -13.77 -17.03 3.07
N LEU A 51 -13.49 -17.10 1.77
CA LEU A 51 -13.93 -16.11 0.79
C LEU A 51 -15.46 -16.01 0.74
N GLU A 52 -16.18 -17.13 0.64
CA GLU A 52 -17.65 -17.17 0.68
C GLU A 52 -18.21 -16.55 1.97
N ALA A 53 -17.64 -16.88 3.11
CA ALA A 53 -18.03 -16.33 4.41
C ALA A 53 -17.80 -14.81 4.48
N GLY A 54 -16.78 -14.32 3.80
CA GLY A 54 -16.50 -12.88 3.64
C GLY A 54 -17.30 -12.18 2.53
N GLY A 55 -18.22 -12.90 1.84
CA GLY A 55 -19.02 -12.35 0.76
C GLY A 55 -18.28 -12.16 -0.55
N MET A 56 -17.16 -12.85 -0.74
CA MET A 56 -16.33 -12.80 -1.95
C MET A 56 -16.59 -14.03 -2.86
N ASP A 57 -16.27 -13.90 -4.15
CA ASP A 57 -16.32 -15.02 -5.08
C ASP A 57 -15.23 -16.06 -4.75
N PRO A 58 -15.59 -17.30 -4.39
CA PRO A 58 -14.62 -18.33 -4.05
C PRO A 58 -13.80 -18.83 -5.24
N ALA A 59 -14.26 -18.59 -6.48
CA ALA A 59 -13.54 -18.97 -7.68
C ALA A 59 -12.38 -18.01 -8.03
N ARG A 60 -12.32 -16.87 -7.38
CA ARG A 60 -11.35 -15.81 -7.70
C ARG A 60 -10.64 -15.30 -6.44
N ILE A 61 -9.38 -15.02 -6.59
CA ILE A 61 -8.63 -14.18 -5.65
C ILE A 61 -8.73 -12.74 -6.17
N SER A 62 -9.36 -11.87 -5.39
CA SER A 62 -9.53 -10.45 -5.72
C SER A 62 -8.95 -9.60 -4.61
N MET A 63 -7.95 -8.79 -4.93
CA MET A 63 -7.22 -7.93 -3.99
C MET A 63 -7.34 -6.48 -4.43
N ALA A 64 -8.01 -5.68 -3.63
CA ALA A 64 -8.11 -4.24 -3.85
C ALA A 64 -6.80 -3.55 -3.44
N MET A 65 -6.29 -2.71 -4.31
CA MET A 65 -5.11 -1.88 -4.04
C MET A 65 -5.57 -0.54 -3.49
N THR A 66 -5.48 -0.39 -2.17
CA THR A 66 -6.01 0.77 -1.46
C THR A 66 -4.89 1.71 -1.05
N VAL A 67 -5.04 2.99 -1.40
CA VAL A 67 -4.22 4.10 -0.90
C VAL A 67 -5.08 4.93 0.04
N MET A 68 -4.50 5.51 1.08
CA MET A 68 -5.25 6.38 1.98
C MET A 68 -4.67 7.78 2.04
N ILE A 69 -5.56 8.78 1.98
CA ILE A 69 -5.24 10.16 2.32
C ILE A 69 -5.59 10.40 3.78
N ILE A 70 -4.71 11.08 4.49
CA ILE A 70 -4.92 11.55 5.86
C ILE A 70 -4.68 13.05 5.91
N LYS A 71 -5.63 13.79 6.49
CA LYS A 71 -5.48 15.22 6.77
C LYS A 71 -5.41 15.42 8.27
N THR A 72 -4.26 15.81 8.76
CA THR A 72 -3.99 16.07 10.19
C THR A 72 -2.89 17.12 10.37
N GLY A 73 -2.94 17.88 11.47
CA GLY A 73 -1.93 18.89 11.76
C GLY A 73 -1.81 20.00 10.70
N GLY A 74 -2.88 20.27 9.94
CA GLY A 74 -2.87 21.24 8.84
C GLY A 74 -2.15 20.77 7.57
N LYS A 75 -1.82 19.49 7.48
CA LYS A 75 -1.09 18.87 6.36
C LYS A 75 -1.85 17.69 5.76
N THR A 76 -1.49 17.34 4.53
CA THR A 76 -2.08 16.23 3.78
C THR A 76 -1.03 15.15 3.50
N TYR A 77 -1.34 13.93 3.88
CA TYR A 77 -0.45 12.78 3.73
C TYR A 77 -1.11 11.67 2.93
N LEU A 78 -0.29 10.86 2.24
CA LEU A 78 -0.69 9.56 1.71
C LEU A 78 -0.16 8.45 2.62
N ILE A 79 -0.89 7.33 2.73
CA ILE A 79 -0.32 6.04 3.05
C ILE A 79 -0.27 5.23 1.76
N ASP A 80 0.93 4.88 1.34
CA ASP A 80 1.29 4.28 0.06
C ASP A 80 0.95 5.19 -1.15
N SER A 81 1.28 4.74 -2.35
CA SER A 81 1.08 5.53 -3.57
C SER A 81 0.47 4.75 -4.73
N GLY A 82 0.12 3.48 -4.52
CA GLY A 82 -0.48 2.64 -5.54
C GLY A 82 0.50 2.23 -6.65
N THR A 83 -0.06 1.73 -7.74
CA THR A 83 0.66 1.04 -8.82
C THR A 83 1.28 1.95 -9.87
N GLY A 84 0.90 3.22 -9.90
CA GLY A 84 1.28 4.12 -10.99
C GLY A 84 0.79 3.68 -12.38
N GLY A 85 -0.12 2.69 -12.45
CA GLY A 85 -0.58 2.10 -13.71
C GLY A 85 0.39 1.12 -14.38
N GLU A 86 1.44 0.70 -13.68
CA GLU A 86 2.51 -0.11 -14.25
C GLU A 86 2.53 -1.57 -13.75
N VAL A 87 1.71 -1.93 -12.76
CA VAL A 87 1.69 -3.27 -12.16
C VAL A 87 0.64 -4.15 -12.85
N VAL A 88 -0.60 -3.69 -12.91
CA VAL A 88 -1.71 -4.35 -13.60
C VAL A 88 -2.55 -3.33 -14.35
N LYS A 89 -3.19 -3.76 -15.45
CA LYS A 89 -3.99 -2.88 -16.31
C LYS A 89 -5.28 -2.35 -15.65
N THR A 90 -5.69 -2.98 -14.57
CA THR A 90 -6.90 -2.68 -13.80
C THR A 90 -6.66 -1.74 -12.62
N ALA A 91 -5.44 -1.22 -12.50
CA ALA A 91 -5.03 -0.31 -11.43
C ALA A 91 -4.28 0.92 -11.97
N GLY A 92 -4.01 1.91 -11.12
CA GLY A 92 -3.33 3.16 -11.49
C GLY A 92 -4.26 4.37 -11.51
N SER A 93 -5.34 4.33 -10.72
CA SER A 93 -6.33 5.41 -10.68
C SER A 93 -6.02 6.53 -9.66
N LEU A 94 -4.89 6.44 -8.92
CA LEU A 94 -4.57 7.36 -7.83
C LEU A 94 -4.70 8.84 -8.22
N LEU A 95 -4.05 9.27 -9.31
CA LEU A 95 -4.06 10.68 -9.71
C LEU A 95 -5.46 11.16 -10.11
N GLN A 96 -6.26 10.32 -10.76
CA GLN A 96 -7.65 10.61 -11.06
C GLN A 96 -8.48 10.74 -9.78
N SER A 97 -8.27 9.87 -8.83
CA SER A 97 -8.96 9.85 -7.54
C SER A 97 -8.57 11.05 -6.65
N LEU A 98 -7.30 11.48 -6.67
CA LEU A 98 -6.85 12.73 -6.04
C LEU A 98 -7.62 13.92 -6.61
N LYS A 99 -7.74 14.01 -7.94
CA LYS A 99 -8.51 15.07 -8.61
C LYS A 99 -9.98 15.07 -8.19
N LEU A 100 -10.61 13.89 -8.08
CA LEU A 100 -11.98 13.74 -7.57
C LEU A 100 -12.08 14.16 -6.11
N ALA A 101 -11.05 13.95 -5.32
CA ALA A 101 -10.97 14.41 -3.93
C ALA A 101 -10.72 15.91 -3.80
N GLY A 102 -10.42 16.63 -4.91
CA GLY A 102 -10.06 18.04 -4.91
C GLY A 102 -8.64 18.32 -4.41
N ILE A 103 -7.73 17.36 -4.60
CA ILE A 103 -6.34 17.41 -4.11
C ILE A 103 -5.41 17.30 -5.31
N THR A 104 -4.42 18.20 -5.36
CA THR A 104 -3.34 18.12 -6.37
C THR A 104 -2.11 17.42 -5.80
N PRO A 105 -1.22 16.86 -6.63
CA PRO A 105 0.03 16.26 -6.17
C PRO A 105 0.91 17.19 -5.34
N GLU A 106 0.91 18.48 -5.63
CA GLU A 106 1.69 19.50 -4.93
C GLU A 106 1.19 19.76 -3.50
N GLN A 107 -0.06 19.38 -3.20
CA GLN A 107 -0.66 19.51 -1.88
C GLN A 107 -0.35 18.33 -0.94
N ILE A 108 0.35 17.31 -1.43
CA ILE A 108 0.78 16.20 -0.60
C ILE A 108 2.07 16.57 0.12
N ASP A 109 2.00 16.68 1.43
CA ASP A 109 3.12 17.06 2.32
C ASP A 109 4.00 15.87 2.70
N GLY A 110 3.44 14.65 2.66
CA GLY A 110 4.19 13.45 2.99
C GLY A 110 3.55 12.16 2.51
N ILE A 111 4.38 11.13 2.36
CA ILE A 111 3.99 9.78 1.99
C ILE A 111 4.52 8.83 3.07
N LEU A 112 3.60 8.13 3.74
CA LEU A 112 3.90 7.09 4.70
C LEU A 112 3.90 5.76 3.95
N LEU A 113 5.04 5.12 3.79
CA LEU A 113 5.14 3.86 3.08
C LEU A 113 5.02 2.68 4.03
N THR A 114 4.17 1.72 3.69
CA THR A 114 4.10 0.44 4.40
C THR A 114 5.30 -0.42 4.07
N HIS A 115 5.63 -0.54 2.79
CA HIS A 115 6.77 -1.32 2.29
C HIS A 115 7.09 -0.96 0.82
N PHE A 116 8.12 -1.60 0.26
CA PHE A 116 8.64 -1.24 -1.07
C PHE A 116 8.12 -2.08 -2.24
N HIS A 117 7.04 -2.85 -2.14
CA HIS A 117 6.51 -3.52 -3.32
C HIS A 117 5.96 -2.52 -4.35
N ALA A 118 5.98 -2.92 -5.61
CA ALA A 118 5.71 -2.05 -6.76
C ALA A 118 4.33 -1.37 -6.72
N ASP A 119 3.34 -2.07 -6.24
CA ASP A 119 1.97 -1.60 -6.09
C ASP A 119 1.76 -0.61 -4.94
N HIS A 120 2.80 -0.36 -4.13
CA HIS A 120 2.81 0.64 -3.06
C HIS A 120 3.66 1.86 -3.39
N ILE A 121 4.67 1.72 -4.27
CA ILE A 121 5.63 2.79 -4.52
C ILE A 121 5.62 3.37 -5.94
N TYR A 122 5.07 2.67 -6.93
CA TYR A 122 5.17 3.13 -8.31
C TYR A 122 4.34 4.38 -8.60
N GLY A 123 3.26 4.62 -7.85
CA GLY A 123 2.49 5.85 -8.00
C GLY A 123 3.19 7.13 -7.55
N MET A 124 4.31 7.03 -6.83
CA MET A 124 5.14 8.21 -6.50
C MET A 124 6.19 8.55 -7.55
N MET A 125 6.29 7.74 -8.61
CA MET A 125 7.27 7.88 -9.69
C MET A 125 6.58 8.24 -11.01
N VAL A 126 7.12 9.17 -11.76
CA VAL A 126 6.59 9.53 -13.09
C VAL A 126 7.02 8.49 -14.12
N GLY A 127 6.15 7.51 -14.42
CA GLY A 127 6.43 6.45 -15.37
C GLY A 127 7.78 5.78 -15.12
N LYS A 128 8.59 5.62 -16.17
CA LYS A 128 9.95 5.07 -16.07
C LYS A 128 11.03 6.15 -15.81
N THR A 129 10.62 7.38 -15.60
CA THR A 129 11.55 8.46 -15.21
C THR A 129 11.81 8.37 -13.71
N ASP A 130 12.86 9.04 -13.26
CA ASP A 130 13.15 9.15 -11.83
C ASP A 130 12.54 10.44 -11.24
N GLU A 131 11.58 11.06 -11.89
CA GLU A 131 10.89 12.24 -11.40
C GLU A 131 9.83 11.86 -10.37
N ARG A 132 9.63 12.75 -9.40
CA ARG A 132 8.65 12.54 -8.33
C ARG A 132 7.28 13.07 -8.76
N VAL A 133 6.24 12.25 -8.57
CA VAL A 133 4.84 12.67 -8.79
C VAL A 133 4.42 13.71 -7.74
N PHE A 134 4.92 13.58 -6.50
CA PHE A 134 4.59 14.44 -5.38
C PHE A 134 5.81 15.31 -5.01
N PRO A 135 5.97 16.49 -5.62
CA PRO A 135 7.22 17.26 -5.55
C PRO A 135 7.53 17.79 -4.14
N ASN A 136 6.52 18.06 -3.33
CA ASN A 136 6.66 18.64 -2.00
C ASN A 136 6.64 17.59 -0.88
N ALA A 137 6.34 16.33 -1.19
CA ALA A 137 6.16 15.29 -0.19
C ALA A 137 7.50 14.86 0.43
N GLN A 138 7.49 14.65 1.74
CA GLN A 138 8.53 13.90 2.45
C GLN A 138 8.11 12.44 2.57
N MET A 139 9.05 11.51 2.48
CA MET A 139 8.81 10.08 2.69
C MET A 139 9.05 9.72 4.15
N ILE A 140 8.16 8.93 4.73
CA ILE A 140 8.30 8.38 6.09
C ILE A 140 8.11 6.87 5.98
N MET A 141 9.06 6.10 6.52
CA MET A 141 9.00 4.64 6.44
C MET A 141 9.91 3.95 7.43
N SER A 142 9.78 2.63 7.54
CA SER A 142 10.67 1.78 8.31
C SER A 142 12.13 1.85 7.82
N GLU A 143 13.04 2.06 8.75
CA GLU A 143 14.49 2.01 8.46
C GLU A 143 14.90 0.61 7.98
N GLN A 144 14.30 -0.46 8.53
CA GLN A 144 14.60 -1.84 8.16
C GLN A 144 14.19 -2.12 6.71
N GLU A 145 13.01 -1.70 6.28
CA GLU A 145 12.54 -1.84 4.89
C GLU A 145 13.47 -1.11 3.92
N PHE A 146 13.79 0.16 4.24
CA PHE A 146 14.67 0.97 3.42
C PHE A 146 16.06 0.32 3.27
N LYS A 147 16.68 -0.10 4.38
CA LYS A 147 17.99 -0.74 4.36
C LYS A 147 17.99 -2.04 3.55
N TYR A 148 16.97 -2.87 3.74
CA TYR A 148 16.85 -4.14 3.03
C TYR A 148 16.82 -3.94 1.51
N TRP A 149 15.91 -3.10 1.00
CA TRP A 149 15.75 -2.94 -0.44
C TRP A 149 16.82 -2.08 -1.12
N THR A 150 17.59 -1.29 -0.37
CA THR A 150 18.66 -0.45 -0.91
C THR A 150 20.07 -1.01 -0.70
N GLN A 151 20.21 -2.15 -0.04
CA GLN A 151 21.52 -2.80 0.15
C GLN A 151 22.11 -3.31 -1.19
N ALA A 152 23.44 -3.26 -1.31
CA ALA A 152 24.12 -3.65 -2.56
C ALA A 152 23.95 -5.12 -2.92
N ASP A 153 23.86 -5.99 -1.92
CA ASP A 153 23.78 -7.44 -2.09
C ASP A 153 22.38 -7.98 -2.36
N ILE A 154 21.34 -7.11 -2.35
CA ILE A 154 19.94 -7.51 -2.56
C ILE A 154 19.73 -8.35 -3.83
N PHE A 155 20.51 -8.10 -4.89
CA PHE A 155 20.43 -8.86 -6.13
C PHE A 155 20.87 -10.33 -5.98
N LYS A 156 21.64 -10.67 -4.96
CA LYS A 156 22.03 -12.06 -4.64
C LYS A 156 20.93 -12.78 -3.86
N GLU A 157 20.15 -12.04 -3.10
CA GLU A 157 19.10 -12.58 -2.24
C GLU A 157 17.75 -12.71 -2.98
N GLN A 158 17.51 -11.85 -3.98
CA GLN A 158 16.27 -11.81 -4.71
C GLN A 158 16.34 -12.49 -6.07
N PRO A 159 15.27 -13.18 -6.51
CA PRO A 159 15.26 -13.87 -7.80
C PRO A 159 15.36 -12.87 -8.97
N GLU A 160 15.94 -13.33 -10.08
CA GLU A 160 16.22 -12.52 -11.27
C GLU A 160 14.98 -11.73 -11.78
N ARG A 161 13.79 -12.33 -11.68
CA ARG A 161 12.52 -11.65 -12.06
C ARG A 161 12.25 -10.34 -11.31
N ARG A 162 12.87 -10.14 -10.13
CA ARG A 162 12.76 -8.91 -9.32
C ARG A 162 13.87 -7.90 -9.60
N HIS A 163 14.92 -8.26 -10.36
CA HIS A 163 16.08 -7.38 -10.55
C HIS A 163 15.73 -6.06 -11.25
N ALA A 164 14.82 -6.07 -12.24
CA ALA A 164 14.39 -4.84 -12.91
C ALA A 164 13.71 -3.87 -11.94
N TYR A 165 12.85 -4.40 -11.07
CA TYR A 165 12.19 -3.67 -10.00
C TYR A 165 13.20 -3.12 -8.97
N ILE A 166 14.15 -3.93 -8.51
CA ILE A 166 15.19 -3.51 -7.56
C ILE A 166 16.08 -2.40 -8.16
N LYS A 167 16.46 -2.52 -9.44
CA LYS A 167 17.20 -1.45 -10.14
C LYS A 167 16.43 -0.13 -10.11
N ARG A 168 15.10 -0.18 -10.26
CA ARG A 168 14.26 1.02 -10.19
C ARG A 168 14.26 1.62 -8.78
N ILE A 169 14.19 0.82 -7.73
CA ILE A 169 14.35 1.29 -6.35
C ILE A 169 15.71 1.99 -6.19
N HIS A 170 16.80 1.35 -6.63
CA HIS A 170 18.15 1.87 -6.48
C HIS A 170 18.39 3.17 -7.27
N SER A 171 17.69 3.40 -8.39
CA SER A 171 17.80 4.66 -9.14
C SER A 171 16.94 5.79 -8.56
N PHE A 172 15.78 5.45 -7.99
CA PHE A 172 14.79 6.43 -7.54
C PHE A 172 15.02 6.91 -6.10
N PHE A 173 15.18 6.00 -5.15
CA PHE A 173 15.20 6.34 -3.73
C PHE A 173 16.41 7.16 -3.25
N PRO A 174 17.62 7.07 -3.83
CA PRO A 174 18.71 7.99 -3.49
C PRO A 174 18.34 9.47 -3.65
N LYS A 175 17.41 9.81 -4.54
CA LYS A 175 16.92 11.18 -4.75
C LYS A 175 16.02 11.69 -3.62
N TRP A 176 15.55 10.79 -2.77
CA TRP A 176 14.75 11.12 -1.58
C TRP A 176 15.60 11.29 -0.31
N LYS A 177 16.93 11.12 -0.40
CA LYS A 177 17.83 11.08 0.76
C LYS A 177 17.61 12.22 1.77
N ASN A 178 17.37 13.44 1.28
CA ASN A 178 17.15 14.62 2.12
C ASN A 178 15.66 14.87 2.44
N MET A 179 14.77 14.02 1.94
CA MET A 179 13.31 14.12 2.10
C MET A 179 12.73 12.81 2.63
N CYS A 180 13.55 12.00 3.29
CA CYS A 180 13.16 10.72 3.85
C CYS A 180 13.43 10.70 5.35
N THR A 181 12.40 10.39 6.14
CA THR A 181 12.51 10.09 7.56
C THR A 181 12.43 8.58 7.75
N LEU A 182 13.54 7.99 8.16
CA LEU A 182 13.62 6.58 8.51
C LEU A 182 13.30 6.38 9.99
N VAL A 183 12.39 5.44 10.25
CA VAL A 183 11.88 5.17 11.60
C VAL A 183 12.28 3.77 12.03
N SER A 184 12.87 3.68 13.20
CA SER A 184 13.21 2.41 13.85
C SER A 184 12.20 2.09 14.94
N GLY A 185 11.58 0.92 14.85
CA GLY A 185 10.56 0.47 15.80
C GLY A 185 9.22 1.20 15.70
N GLU A 186 8.40 1.06 16.73
CA GLU A 186 7.10 1.71 16.87
C GLU A 186 7.26 3.17 17.31
N LYS A 187 6.62 4.10 16.59
CA LYS A 187 6.77 5.54 16.87
C LYS A 187 5.63 6.38 16.28
N ASP A 188 5.27 7.46 16.96
CA ASP A 188 4.41 8.50 16.39
C ASP A 188 5.20 9.26 15.31
N VAL A 189 4.64 9.32 14.10
CA VAL A 189 5.33 9.87 12.92
C VAL A 189 4.74 11.19 12.42
N ILE A 190 3.45 11.36 12.57
CA ILE A 190 2.70 12.61 12.33
C ILE A 190 1.59 12.71 13.38
N PRO A 191 0.97 13.89 13.60
CA PRO A 191 -0.08 14.03 14.60
C PRO A 191 -1.20 13.00 14.44
N GLY A 192 -1.39 12.18 15.49
CA GLY A 192 -2.41 11.14 15.54
C GLY A 192 -2.12 9.89 14.70
N VAL A 193 -0.91 9.72 14.17
CA VAL A 193 -0.53 8.55 13.40
C VAL A 193 0.79 7.94 13.88
N ARG A 194 0.75 6.66 14.16
CA ARG A 194 1.88 5.85 14.63
C ARG A 194 2.23 4.78 13.62
N ILE A 195 3.51 4.64 13.29
CA ILE A 195 4.04 3.50 12.54
C ILE A 195 4.20 2.30 13.49
N ILE A 196 3.77 1.13 13.04
CA ILE A 196 3.85 -0.12 13.79
C ILE A 196 4.60 -1.15 12.93
N PRO A 197 5.70 -1.73 13.41
CA PRO A 197 6.36 -2.84 12.72
C PRO A 197 5.40 -4.02 12.53
N ALA A 198 5.27 -4.50 11.29
CA ALA A 198 4.41 -5.62 10.89
C ALA A 198 5.17 -6.49 9.89
N PHE A 199 6.33 -7.00 10.31
CA PHE A 199 7.25 -7.76 9.48
C PHE A 199 6.67 -9.11 9.05
N GLY A 200 7.12 -9.63 7.91
CA GLY A 200 6.72 -10.92 7.35
C GLY A 200 6.45 -10.82 5.85
N HIS A 201 5.46 -10.05 5.44
CA HIS A 201 5.17 -9.79 4.02
C HIS A 201 6.38 -9.15 3.28
N SER A 202 7.06 -8.24 3.93
CA SER A 202 8.42 -7.81 3.59
C SER A 202 9.23 -7.64 4.88
N PRO A 203 10.59 -7.62 4.81
CA PRO A 203 11.44 -7.60 5.99
C PRO A 203 11.23 -6.43 6.93
N GLY A 204 10.76 -5.31 6.44
CA GLY A 204 10.51 -4.10 7.23
C GLY A 204 9.10 -3.54 7.06
N HIS A 205 8.14 -4.35 6.60
CA HIS A 205 6.75 -3.94 6.45
C HIS A 205 6.20 -3.28 7.71
N SER A 206 5.39 -2.26 7.52
CA SER A 206 4.78 -1.50 8.61
C SER A 206 3.29 -1.31 8.39
N ALA A 207 2.53 -1.38 9.46
CA ALA A 207 1.15 -0.89 9.53
C ALA A 207 1.12 0.52 10.11
N TYR A 208 -0.02 1.21 10.00
CA TYR A 208 -0.22 2.53 10.59
C TYR A 208 -1.46 2.54 11.47
N HIS A 209 -1.28 2.97 12.71
CA HIS A 209 -2.36 3.21 13.66
C HIS A 209 -2.71 4.69 13.65
N ILE A 210 -3.95 5.00 13.33
CA ILE A 210 -4.52 6.35 13.29
C ILE A 210 -5.45 6.48 14.48
N ALA A 211 -5.25 7.49 15.33
CA ALA A 211 -6.06 7.68 16.54
C ALA A 211 -6.33 9.17 16.80
N SER A 212 -7.57 9.48 17.17
CA SER A 212 -7.98 10.80 17.63
C SER A 212 -9.12 10.65 18.64
N GLY A 213 -8.90 11.10 19.87
CA GLY A 213 -9.82 10.90 20.98
C GLY A 213 -10.00 9.42 21.30
N ARG A 214 -11.24 8.92 21.14
CA ARG A 214 -11.58 7.49 21.35
C ARG A 214 -11.59 6.68 20.05
N ASP A 215 -11.57 7.35 18.92
CA ASP A 215 -11.67 6.72 17.60
C ASP A 215 -10.30 6.24 17.15
N GLN A 216 -10.27 5.04 16.60
CA GLN A 216 -9.04 4.39 16.13
C GLN A 216 -9.29 3.68 14.82
N PHE A 217 -8.27 3.65 13.97
CA PHE A 217 -8.26 2.92 12.72
C PHE A 217 -6.87 2.34 12.46
N PHE A 218 -6.81 1.14 11.95
CA PHE A 218 -5.57 0.50 11.52
C PHE A 218 -5.52 0.36 10.00
N TYR A 219 -4.50 0.91 9.40
CA TYR A 219 -4.14 0.64 8.01
C TYR A 219 -3.09 -0.49 8.02
N LEU A 220 -3.52 -1.69 7.62
CA LEU A 220 -2.70 -2.90 7.80
C LEU A 220 -1.69 -3.11 6.67
N GLY A 221 -1.81 -2.39 5.54
CA GLY A 221 -1.03 -2.70 4.35
C GLY A 221 -1.26 -4.16 3.94
N ASP A 222 -0.21 -4.85 3.59
CA ASP A 222 -0.27 -6.22 3.11
C ASP A 222 -0.16 -7.30 4.20
N THR A 223 -0.19 -6.89 5.48
CA THR A 223 -0.36 -7.84 6.59
C THR A 223 -1.69 -8.61 6.47
N ALA A 224 -2.73 -7.99 5.90
CA ALA A 224 -4.04 -8.60 5.68
C ALA A 224 -4.69 -8.05 4.40
N ASN A 225 -4.02 -8.23 3.26
CA ASN A 225 -4.43 -7.70 1.95
C ASN A 225 -5.77 -8.25 1.43
N ILE A 226 -6.21 -9.43 1.90
CA ILE A 226 -7.56 -9.97 1.69
C ILE A 226 -8.19 -10.27 3.05
N GLN A 227 -8.95 -9.30 3.58
CA GLN A 227 -9.47 -9.39 4.94
C GLN A 227 -10.31 -10.65 5.19
N ALA A 228 -11.08 -11.11 4.19
CA ALA A 228 -11.89 -12.33 4.28
C ALA A 228 -11.04 -13.59 4.58
N LEU A 229 -9.78 -13.60 4.17
CA LEU A 229 -8.85 -14.71 4.42
C LEU A 229 -8.09 -14.52 5.74
N PHE A 230 -7.47 -13.35 5.93
CA PHE A 230 -6.44 -13.16 6.96
C PHE A 230 -6.98 -12.69 8.31
N VAL A 231 -8.09 -11.95 8.36
CA VAL A 231 -8.66 -11.49 9.64
C VAL A 231 -9.18 -12.66 10.48
N PRO A 232 -9.98 -13.62 9.92
CA PRO A 232 -10.38 -14.80 10.68
C PRO A 232 -9.30 -15.85 10.81
N ASN A 233 -8.26 -15.82 9.98
CA ASN A 233 -7.18 -16.82 9.95
C ASN A 233 -5.80 -16.15 9.97
N PRO A 234 -5.42 -15.50 11.06
CA PRO A 234 -4.18 -14.70 11.11
C PRO A 234 -2.89 -15.52 10.99
N GLN A 235 -2.98 -16.85 11.07
CA GLN A 235 -1.87 -17.78 10.85
C GLN A 235 -1.66 -18.13 9.37
N TRP A 236 -2.61 -17.77 8.48
CA TRP A 236 -2.43 -18.02 7.05
C TRP A 236 -1.47 -17.01 6.44
N HIS A 237 -0.71 -17.45 5.44
CA HIS A 237 0.21 -16.60 4.69
C HIS A 237 0.18 -16.96 3.21
N VAL A 238 0.44 -15.97 2.37
CA VAL A 238 0.55 -16.16 0.92
C VAL A 238 1.89 -16.80 0.57
N PHE A 239 1.95 -17.50 -0.57
CA PHE A 239 3.14 -18.25 -1.00
C PHE A 239 4.38 -17.37 -1.26
N TYR A 240 4.25 -16.07 -1.32
CA TYR A 240 5.34 -15.13 -1.56
C TYR A 240 5.73 -14.28 -0.35
N ASP A 241 5.06 -14.46 0.79
CA ASP A 241 5.49 -13.84 2.04
C ASP A 241 6.87 -14.36 2.45
N GLN A 242 7.65 -13.51 3.07
CA GLN A 242 8.95 -13.90 3.61
C GLN A 242 8.76 -14.27 5.08
N ASP A 243 9.23 -15.46 5.44
CA ASP A 243 9.25 -15.96 6.82
C ASP A 243 10.19 -15.14 7.72
#